data_39bc147676ef4f62120dace80d9100cf
#
_entry.id   39bc147676ef4f62120dace80d9100cf
#
_cell.length_a   1.000
_cell.length_b   1.000
_cell.length_c   1.000
_cell.angle_alpha   90.00
_cell.angle_beta   90.00
_cell.angle_gamma   90.00
#
_symmetry.space_group_name_H-M   'P 1'
#
loop_
_entity.id
_entity.type
_entity.pdbx_description
1 polymer ?
#
loop_
_entity_poly.entity_id
_entity_poly.type
_entity_poly.pdbx_seq_one_letter_code
_entity_poly.pdbx_strand_id
1 'polypeptide(L)'
;STLDRSSAASDVYKRQVYEAEWAYLPCFNDLGKTPKSIVYVPLHEASGGMKVSYLGGRKENFAEWKEVYSEQGGKYEMTIRYVPKADRKLEVCVNNEKRILLDSLSADETQKIASITVPVHLKAGYNKVRMGSSFCWAPDIDCFTLTKVSE
;
A
#
# COMPACT_ATOMS: atom_id res chain seq x y z
N SER A 1 -7.23 28.92 10.66
CA SER A 1 -8.18 29.66 9.83
C SER A 1 -8.64 28.81 8.65
N THR A 2 -9.73 29.21 8.04
CA THR A 2 -10.27 28.50 6.89
C THR A 2 -9.31 28.56 5.69
N LEU A 3 -8.61 29.66 5.53
CA LEU A 3 -7.62 29.81 4.47
C LEU A 3 -6.43 28.88 4.68
N ASP A 4 -5.95 28.78 5.89
CA ASP A 4 -4.84 27.88 6.23
C ASP A 4 -5.26 26.43 6.02
N ARG A 5 -6.49 26.08 6.38
CA ARG A 5 -7.02 24.75 6.13
C ARG A 5 -7.11 24.44 4.66
N SER A 6 -7.55 25.40 3.85
CA SER A 6 -7.65 25.21 2.40
C SER A 6 -6.29 24.96 1.79
N SER A 7 -5.29 25.74 2.21
CA SER A 7 -3.92 25.58 1.71
C SER A 7 -3.33 24.25 2.16
N ALA A 8 -3.49 23.89 3.44
CA ALA A 8 -3.03 22.62 3.99
C ALA A 8 -3.77 21.44 3.35
N ALA A 9 -5.08 21.56 3.17
CA ALA A 9 -5.88 20.54 2.50
C ALA A 9 -5.43 20.33 1.07
N SER A 10 -5.10 21.40 0.34
CA SER A 10 -4.59 21.30 -1.03
C SER A 10 -3.27 20.53 -1.07
N ASP A 11 -2.36 20.77 -0.13
CA ASP A 11 -1.10 20.05 -0.05
C ASP A 11 -1.32 18.59 0.35
N VAL A 12 -2.26 18.31 1.26
CA VAL A 12 -2.62 16.96 1.66
C VAL A 12 -3.22 16.20 0.48
N TYR A 13 -4.08 16.82 -0.30
CA TYR A 13 -4.68 16.19 -1.48
C TYR A 13 -3.66 15.93 -2.60
N LYS A 14 -2.59 16.72 -2.67
CA LYS A 14 -1.51 16.47 -3.62
C LYS A 14 -0.68 15.27 -3.23
N ARG A 15 -0.54 15.02 -1.93
CA ARG A 15 0.22 13.89 -1.40
C ARG A 15 -0.57 13.25 -0.26
N GLN A 16 -1.19 12.12 -0.57
CA GLN A 16 -1.99 11.35 0.38
C GLN A 16 -1.18 10.17 0.88
N VAL A 17 -1.26 9.91 2.19
CA VAL A 17 -0.59 8.78 2.83
C VAL A 17 -1.64 7.78 3.30
N TYR A 18 -1.46 6.51 2.96
CA TYR A 18 -2.36 5.43 3.34
C TYR A 18 -1.57 4.38 4.10
N GLU A 19 -1.82 4.29 5.40
CA GLU A 19 -1.14 3.33 6.27
C GLU A 19 -1.66 1.91 6.00
N ALA A 20 -0.77 0.92 6.05
CA ALA A 20 -1.16 -0.48 5.83
C ALA A 20 -2.09 -0.99 6.93
N GLU A 21 -1.91 -0.52 8.17
CA GLU A 21 -2.77 -0.91 9.28
C GLU A 21 -4.19 -0.34 9.17
N TRP A 22 -4.44 0.59 8.24
CA TRP A 22 -5.80 1.10 7.97
C TRP A 22 -6.54 0.27 6.94
N ALA A 23 -5.85 -0.66 6.27
CA ALA A 23 -6.45 -1.44 5.20
C ALA A 23 -7.42 -2.47 5.76
N TYR A 24 -8.38 -2.86 4.94
CA TYR A 24 -9.17 -4.05 5.19
C TYR A 24 -8.29 -5.28 4.94
N LEU A 25 -8.18 -6.15 5.93
CA LEU A 25 -7.32 -7.33 5.92
C LEU A 25 -8.20 -8.57 6.18
N PRO A 26 -8.71 -9.22 5.13
CA PRO A 26 -9.67 -10.33 5.31
C PRO A 26 -9.09 -11.53 6.04
N CYS A 27 -7.75 -11.70 6.01
CA CYS A 27 -7.09 -12.80 6.71
C CYS A 27 -6.38 -12.35 7.99
N PHE A 28 -6.79 -11.22 8.56
CA PHE A 28 -6.17 -10.72 9.78
C PHE A 28 -6.40 -11.71 10.93
N ASN A 29 -5.30 -12.13 11.55
CA ASN A 29 -5.30 -13.04 12.69
C ASN A 29 -6.06 -14.35 12.44
N ASP A 30 -6.10 -14.83 11.20
CA ASP A 30 -6.83 -16.05 10.82
C ASP A 30 -5.92 -17.28 10.92
N LEU A 31 -5.59 -17.66 12.14
CA LEU A 31 -4.69 -18.77 12.41
C LEU A 31 -5.28 -20.13 12.05
N GLY A 32 -6.58 -20.19 11.83
CA GLY A 32 -7.24 -21.45 11.46
C GLY A 32 -7.01 -21.90 10.03
N LYS A 33 -6.63 -20.98 9.14
CA LYS A 33 -6.50 -21.25 7.70
C LYS A 33 -5.07 -21.27 7.22
N THR A 34 -4.16 -20.58 7.90
CA THR A 34 -2.75 -20.55 7.54
C THR A 34 -1.90 -20.64 8.78
N PRO A 35 -0.71 -21.25 8.68
CA PRO A 35 0.24 -21.28 9.81
C PRO A 35 0.64 -19.88 10.24
N LYS A 36 0.55 -18.89 9.33
CA LYS A 36 0.84 -17.50 9.63
C LYS A 36 -0.21 -16.64 8.94
N SER A 37 -0.87 -15.80 9.71
CA SER A 37 -1.86 -14.87 9.19
C SER A 37 -1.34 -13.43 9.27
N ILE A 38 -2.02 -12.52 8.57
CA ILE A 38 -1.68 -11.10 8.63
C ILE A 38 -1.74 -10.61 10.06
N VAL A 39 -0.72 -9.88 10.48
CA VAL A 39 -0.66 -9.24 11.79
C VAL A 39 -0.01 -7.85 11.68
N TYR A 40 -0.31 -6.99 12.64
CA TYR A 40 0.41 -5.74 12.83
C TYR A 40 1.67 -5.99 13.64
N VAL A 41 2.78 -5.45 13.18
CA VAL A 41 4.07 -5.59 13.88
C VAL A 41 4.66 -4.20 14.10
N PRO A 42 5.06 -3.87 15.33
CA PRO A 42 5.74 -2.59 15.58
C PRO A 42 7.03 -2.49 14.78
N LEU A 43 7.24 -1.33 14.19
CA LEU A 43 8.49 -1.00 13.50
C LEU A 43 8.72 0.50 13.66
N HIS A 44 9.80 0.86 14.35
CA HIS A 44 10.09 2.26 14.66
C HIS A 44 10.20 3.14 13.41
N GLU A 45 10.79 2.61 12.35
CA GLU A 45 11.03 3.34 11.10
C GLU A 45 9.78 3.46 10.23
N ALA A 46 8.71 2.74 10.56
CA ALA A 46 7.47 2.81 9.80
C ALA A 46 6.71 4.09 10.10
N SER A 47 6.03 4.60 9.10
CA SER A 47 5.05 5.67 9.27
C SER A 47 3.97 5.17 10.25
N GLY A 48 3.64 5.93 11.27
CA GLY A 48 2.71 5.47 12.28
C GLY A 48 3.22 4.36 13.21
N GLY A 49 4.47 3.91 13.04
CA GLY A 49 5.11 2.98 13.95
C GLY A 49 4.73 1.51 13.81
N MET A 50 3.96 1.15 12.80
CA MET A 50 3.47 -0.22 12.57
C MET A 50 3.66 -0.63 11.12
N LYS A 51 3.87 -1.92 10.89
CA LYS A 51 3.84 -2.52 9.56
C LYS A 51 2.86 -3.69 9.56
N VAL A 52 2.43 -4.10 8.37
CA VAL A 52 1.59 -5.28 8.18
C VAL A 52 2.46 -6.41 7.66
N SER A 53 2.47 -7.53 8.36
CA SER A 53 3.29 -8.70 8.03
C SER A 53 2.43 -9.88 7.58
N TYR A 54 3.04 -10.83 6.86
CA TYR A 54 2.43 -12.06 6.37
C TYR A 54 1.32 -11.84 5.36
N LEU A 55 1.51 -10.84 4.50
CA LEU A 55 0.63 -10.56 3.38
C LEU A 55 1.01 -11.47 2.20
N GLY A 56 0.01 -11.91 1.44
CA GLY A 56 0.27 -12.69 0.22
C GLY A 56 0.29 -14.20 0.46
N GLY A 57 0.94 -14.91 -0.45
CA GLY A 57 0.99 -16.37 -0.45
C GLY A 57 -0.23 -17.04 -1.05
N ARG A 58 -1.35 -16.33 -1.18
CA ARG A 58 -2.60 -16.77 -1.82
C ARG A 58 -3.46 -15.56 -2.15
N LYS A 59 -4.43 -15.77 -3.05
CA LYS A 59 -5.30 -14.68 -3.55
C LYS A 59 -6.10 -13.98 -2.45
N GLU A 60 -6.55 -14.72 -1.46
CA GLU A 60 -7.44 -14.21 -0.41
C GLU A 60 -6.71 -13.39 0.64
N ASN A 61 -5.38 -13.47 0.67
CA ASN A 61 -4.56 -12.83 1.70
C ASN A 61 -4.02 -11.49 1.18
N PHE A 62 -4.87 -10.49 1.18
CA PHE A 62 -4.56 -9.17 0.62
C PHE A 62 -4.86 -8.06 1.62
N ALA A 63 -4.38 -6.87 1.32
CA ALA A 63 -4.75 -5.62 1.98
C ALA A 63 -5.54 -4.78 0.98
N GLU A 64 -6.63 -4.17 1.43
CA GLU A 64 -7.50 -3.37 0.55
C GLU A 64 -7.85 -2.06 1.22
N TRP A 65 -7.57 -0.98 0.52
CA TRP A 65 -8.00 0.37 0.90
C TRP A 65 -9.19 0.72 0.02
N LYS A 66 -10.35 0.90 0.63
CA LYS A 66 -11.63 1.06 -0.10
C LYS A 66 -11.97 2.52 -0.41
N GLU A 67 -11.33 3.45 0.28
CA GLU A 67 -11.68 4.86 0.19
C GLU A 67 -10.47 5.71 -0.17
N VAL A 68 -9.87 5.40 -1.32
CA VAL A 68 -8.77 6.18 -1.88
C VAL A 68 -9.38 7.25 -2.78
N TYR A 69 -9.37 8.48 -2.30
CA TYR A 69 -10.11 9.57 -2.94
C TYR A 69 -9.24 10.36 -3.90
N SER A 70 -9.80 10.64 -5.07
CA SER A 70 -9.23 11.59 -6.02
C SER A 70 -10.33 12.54 -6.47
N GLU A 71 -10.08 13.83 -6.36
CA GLU A 71 -11.09 14.84 -6.72
C GLU A 71 -11.41 14.81 -8.20
N GLN A 72 -10.41 14.77 -9.04
CA GLN A 72 -10.57 14.87 -10.50
C GLN A 72 -10.17 13.62 -11.26
N GLY A 73 -9.53 12.66 -10.60
CA GLY A 73 -8.95 11.51 -11.28
C GLY A 73 -7.68 11.88 -12.04
N GLY A 74 -7.16 10.93 -12.81
CA GLY A 74 -5.99 11.11 -13.66
C GLY A 74 -4.82 10.27 -13.23
N LYS A 75 -3.63 10.67 -13.67
CA LYS A 75 -2.39 9.95 -13.39
C LYS A 75 -1.82 10.32 -12.04
N TYR A 76 -1.38 9.30 -11.31
CA TYR A 76 -0.72 9.45 -10.02
C TYR A 76 0.54 8.61 -9.98
N GLU A 77 1.47 9.02 -9.15
CA GLU A 77 2.59 8.17 -8.74
C GLU A 77 2.28 7.60 -7.38
N MET A 78 2.30 6.27 -7.30
CA MET A 78 2.12 5.55 -6.05
C MET A 78 3.49 5.11 -5.55
N THR A 79 3.89 5.57 -4.37
CA THR A 79 5.13 5.15 -3.73
C THR A 79 4.79 4.25 -2.56
N ILE A 80 5.25 3.00 -2.63
CA ILE A 80 4.97 1.98 -1.63
C ILE A 80 6.21 1.81 -0.76
N ARG A 81 6.04 1.96 0.54
CA ARG A 81 7.10 1.71 1.52
C ARG A 81 6.94 0.32 2.08
N TYR A 82 8.00 -0.47 2.00
CA TYR A 82 7.98 -1.88 2.39
C TYR A 82 9.29 -2.27 3.07
N VAL A 83 9.29 -3.42 3.74
CA VAL A 83 10.49 -3.96 4.38
C VAL A 83 11.15 -4.92 3.39
N PRO A 84 12.40 -4.67 2.97
CA PRO A 84 13.09 -5.55 2.04
C PRO A 84 13.26 -6.97 2.59
N LYS A 85 13.01 -7.94 1.75
CA LYS A 85 13.24 -9.35 2.04
C LYS A 85 13.39 -10.12 0.74
N ALA A 86 14.27 -11.12 0.73
CA ALA A 86 14.52 -11.92 -0.47
C ALA A 86 13.26 -12.68 -0.91
N ASP A 87 13.12 -12.86 -2.21
CA ASP A 87 12.08 -13.67 -2.86
C ASP A 87 10.65 -13.17 -2.58
N ARG A 88 10.51 -11.88 -2.38
CA ARG A 88 9.20 -11.25 -2.19
C ARG A 88 8.77 -10.51 -3.44
N LYS A 89 7.49 -10.61 -3.76
CA LYS A 89 6.87 -9.91 -4.88
C LYS A 89 5.55 -9.33 -4.42
N LEU A 90 5.12 -8.25 -5.06
CA LEU A 90 3.90 -7.54 -4.69
C LEU A 90 3.05 -7.35 -5.94
N GLU A 91 1.77 -7.66 -5.82
CA GLU A 91 0.78 -7.36 -6.83
C GLU A 91 -0.07 -6.18 -6.35
N VAL A 92 -0.24 -5.19 -7.22
CA VAL A 92 -1.07 -4.02 -6.94
C VAL A 92 -2.22 -4.01 -7.94
N CYS A 93 -3.43 -3.84 -7.45
CA CYS A 93 -4.62 -3.78 -8.27
C CYS A 93 -5.44 -2.55 -7.89
N VAL A 94 -5.74 -1.70 -8.86
CA VAL A 94 -6.53 -0.49 -8.67
C VAL A 94 -7.89 -0.71 -9.34
N ASN A 95 -8.97 -0.55 -8.57
CA ASN A 95 -10.35 -0.66 -9.07
C ASN A 95 -10.65 -1.98 -9.79
N ASN A 96 -10.05 -3.07 -9.34
CA ASN A 96 -10.20 -4.41 -9.94
C ASN A 96 -9.74 -4.48 -11.40
N GLU A 97 -8.90 -3.56 -11.84
CA GLU A 97 -8.30 -3.58 -13.16
C GLU A 97 -7.11 -4.54 -13.20
N LYS A 98 -6.36 -4.51 -14.29
CA LYS A 98 -5.21 -5.38 -14.47
C LYS A 98 -4.19 -5.22 -13.34
N ARG A 99 -3.71 -6.33 -12.81
CA ARG A 99 -2.70 -6.34 -11.75
C ARG A 99 -1.36 -5.83 -12.26
N ILE A 100 -0.72 -5.03 -11.42
CA ILE A 100 0.66 -4.59 -11.65
C ILE A 100 1.55 -5.49 -10.80
N LEU A 101 2.43 -6.25 -11.44
CA LEU A 101 3.36 -7.12 -10.73
C LEU A 101 4.66 -6.38 -10.47
N LEU A 102 5.03 -6.27 -9.19
CA LEU A 102 6.29 -5.67 -8.76
C LEU A 102 7.22 -6.81 -8.34
N ASP A 103 8.11 -7.19 -9.23
CA ASP A 103 9.01 -8.33 -9.04
C ASP A 103 10.48 -7.93 -8.82
N SER A 104 10.80 -6.65 -8.89
CA SER A 104 12.14 -6.12 -8.69
C SER A 104 12.26 -5.33 -7.39
N LEU A 105 11.64 -5.82 -6.33
CA LEU A 105 11.72 -5.22 -5.00
C LEU A 105 13.10 -5.46 -4.40
N SER A 106 13.55 -4.52 -3.56
CA SER A 106 14.83 -4.67 -2.86
C SER A 106 14.81 -5.89 -1.95
N ALA A 107 15.91 -6.65 -1.98
CA ALA A 107 16.15 -7.76 -1.06
C ALA A 107 17.21 -7.41 -0.01
N ASP A 108 17.61 -6.14 0.08
CA ASP A 108 18.64 -5.69 1.00
C ASP A 108 18.07 -5.59 2.42
N GLU A 109 18.18 -6.66 3.18
CA GLU A 109 17.63 -6.75 4.54
C GLU A 109 18.40 -5.89 5.56
N THR A 110 19.46 -5.21 5.14
CA THR A 110 20.11 -4.20 5.99
C THR A 110 19.32 -2.91 6.04
N GLN A 111 18.46 -2.66 5.05
CA GLN A 111 17.54 -1.54 5.06
C GLN A 111 16.27 -1.89 5.86
N LYS A 112 15.85 -1.00 6.74
CA LYS A 112 14.61 -1.19 7.51
C LYS A 112 13.38 -0.94 6.64
N ILE A 113 13.44 0.06 5.77
CA ILE A 113 12.39 0.44 4.83
C ILE A 113 13.01 0.73 3.48
N ALA A 114 12.40 0.23 2.42
CA ALA A 114 12.67 0.63 1.05
C ALA A 114 11.39 1.15 0.43
N SER A 115 11.49 1.75 -0.74
CA SER A 115 10.31 2.23 -1.46
C SER A 115 10.41 1.92 -2.94
N ILE A 116 9.25 1.79 -3.58
CA ILE A 116 9.13 1.65 -5.01
C ILE A 116 7.99 2.55 -5.49
N THR A 117 8.19 3.24 -6.61
CA THR A 117 7.19 4.13 -7.17
C THR A 117 6.68 3.56 -8.49
N VAL A 118 5.36 3.49 -8.62
CA VAL A 118 4.71 2.98 -9.82
C VAL A 118 3.64 3.96 -10.28
N PRO A 119 3.46 4.11 -11.61
CA PRO A 119 2.36 4.93 -12.10
C PRO A 119 1.04 4.20 -11.97
N VAL A 120 0.00 4.91 -11.54
CA VAL A 120 -1.35 4.37 -11.46
C VAL A 120 -2.32 5.41 -12.01
N HIS A 121 -3.50 4.96 -12.37
CA HIS A 121 -4.58 5.84 -12.85
C HIS A 121 -5.76 5.72 -11.89
N LEU A 122 -6.23 6.86 -11.38
CA LEU A 122 -7.39 6.93 -10.52
C LEU A 122 -8.56 7.57 -11.27
N LYS A 123 -9.77 7.14 -10.93
CA LYS A 123 -10.98 7.83 -11.36
C LYS A 123 -11.35 8.92 -10.37
N ALA A 124 -12.14 9.88 -10.79
CA ALA A 124 -12.70 10.89 -9.87
C ALA A 124 -13.59 10.20 -8.84
N GLY A 125 -13.46 10.60 -7.58
CA GLY A 125 -14.19 10.00 -6.47
C GLY A 125 -13.38 8.95 -5.75
N TYR A 126 -14.05 7.95 -5.20
CA TYR A 126 -13.41 6.90 -4.42
C TYR A 126 -12.89 5.78 -5.30
N ASN A 127 -11.70 5.32 -4.97
CA ASN A 127 -11.01 4.24 -5.66
C ASN A 127 -10.68 3.13 -4.66
N LYS A 128 -10.51 1.94 -5.17
CA LYS A 128 -10.12 0.78 -4.41
C LYS A 128 -8.68 0.40 -4.78
N VAL A 129 -7.81 0.27 -3.79
CA VAL A 129 -6.44 -0.19 -4.01
C VAL A 129 -6.26 -1.48 -3.23
N ARG A 130 -5.80 -2.53 -3.89
CA ARG A 130 -5.54 -3.83 -3.28
C ARG A 130 -4.10 -4.21 -3.50
N MET A 131 -3.46 -4.73 -2.45
CA MET A 131 -2.09 -5.22 -2.51
C MET A 131 -2.01 -6.63 -1.92
N GLY A 132 -1.22 -7.47 -2.55
CA GLY A 132 -1.01 -8.84 -2.09
C GLY A 132 -0.07 -9.57 -3.01
N SER A 133 -0.11 -10.89 -2.96
CA SER A 133 0.60 -11.74 -3.91
C SER A 133 -0.10 -13.10 -3.95
N SER A 134 -0.47 -13.54 -5.15
CA SER A 134 -1.22 -14.79 -5.29
C SER A 134 -0.33 -16.04 -5.30
N PHE A 135 0.98 -15.88 -5.44
CA PHE A 135 1.88 -17.03 -5.63
C PHE A 135 3.08 -17.07 -4.69
N CYS A 136 3.39 -15.99 -3.95
CA CYS A 136 4.46 -15.98 -2.97
C CYS A 136 4.11 -14.99 -1.85
N TRP A 137 4.90 -14.98 -0.79
CA TRP A 137 4.71 -13.97 0.25
C TRP A 137 5.04 -12.59 -0.32
N ALA A 138 4.22 -11.61 0.00
CA ALA A 138 4.53 -10.21 -0.25
C ALA A 138 5.48 -9.71 0.85
N PRO A 139 6.20 -8.61 0.62
CA PRO A 139 6.98 -8.00 1.70
C PRO A 139 6.04 -7.41 2.75
N ASP A 140 6.56 -7.17 3.94
CA ASP A 140 5.83 -6.41 4.95
C ASP A 140 5.62 -4.98 4.43
N ILE A 141 4.43 -4.44 4.60
CA ILE A 141 4.05 -3.14 4.06
C ILE A 141 3.90 -2.13 5.19
N ASP A 142 4.52 -0.97 5.02
CA ASP A 142 4.35 0.17 5.91
C ASP A 142 3.16 1.02 5.48
N CYS A 143 3.26 1.59 4.29
CA CYS A 143 2.23 2.49 3.76
C CYS A 143 2.44 2.69 2.26
N PHE A 144 1.51 3.38 1.63
CA PHE A 144 1.78 3.96 0.32
C PHE A 144 1.34 5.42 0.30
N THR A 145 1.97 6.19 -0.58
CA THR A 145 1.59 7.57 -0.84
C THR A 145 1.16 7.73 -2.28
N LEU A 146 0.29 8.69 -2.52
CA LEU A 146 -0.15 9.04 -3.86
C LEU A 146 0.17 10.51 -4.11
N THR A 147 0.80 10.78 -5.24
CA THR A 147 1.11 12.13 -5.68
C THR A 147 0.55 12.31 -7.09
N LYS A 148 -0.28 13.32 -7.28
CA LYS A 148 -0.85 13.59 -8.60
C LYS A 148 0.25 14.08 -9.55
N VAL A 149 0.26 13.51 -10.75
CA VAL A 149 1.19 13.90 -11.79
C VAL A 149 0.64 15.14 -12.48
N SER A 150 1.46 16.19 -12.53
CA SER A 150 1.10 17.41 -13.27
C SER A 150 1.14 17.13 -14.76
N GLU A 151 0.12 17.56 -15.45
CA GLU A 151 0.10 17.48 -16.90
C GLU A 151 0.82 18.68 -17.53
#